data_e9136d324932ca91ef98c205f738321c
#
_entry.id   e9136d324932ca91ef98c205f738321c
#
_cell.length_a   1.000
_cell.length_b   1.000
_cell.length_c   1.000
_cell.angle_alpha   90.00
_cell.angle_beta   90.00
_cell.angle_gamma   90.00
#
_symmetry.space_group_name_H-M   'P 1'
#
loop_
_entity.id
_entity.type
_entity.pdbx_description
1 polymer ?
#
loop_
_entity_poly.entity_id
_entity_poly.type
_entity_poly.pdbx_seq_one_letter_code
_entity_poly.pdbx_strand_id
1 'polypeptide(L)'
;VLHGGSPKDLLPAVTDQELAEFVVRDQREFWRPAVDKPQIWLENGWVDVGLTTFARATVTRRDGRLITKREALDLLPALGAPVEVVEDVVRRRYDDPVPSAASVEGDWLHRRAELTRAYLGPAIDDLVTRYG
;
A
#
# COMPACT_ATOMS: atom_id res chain seq x y z
N VAL A 1 -14.81 32.38 -13.25
CA VAL A 1 -14.42 32.02 -12.89
C VAL A 1 -14.16 31.86 -12.50
N LEU A 2 -14.53 31.71 -12.57
CA LEU A 2 -14.23 31.40 -12.15
C LEU A 2 -13.49 31.36 -11.75
N HIS A 3 -13.30 31.44 -11.55
CA HIS A 3 -12.57 31.28 -11.00
C HIS A 3 -12.13 31.07 -10.42
N GLY A 4 -12.15 32.01 -11.20
CA GLY A 4 -11.55 31.64 -10.04
C GLY A 4 -12.06 30.41 -9.33
N GLY A 5 -13.10 29.94 -9.67
CA GLY A 5 -13.61 28.76 -8.98
C GLY A 5 -12.73 27.53 -9.17
N SER A 6 -11.51 27.54 -8.66
CA SER A 6 -10.75 26.32 -8.63
C SER A 6 -11.50 25.30 -7.76
N PRO A 7 -11.47 24.03 -8.09
CA PRO A 7 -12.11 23.02 -7.26
C PRO A 7 -11.69 23.08 -5.80
N LYS A 8 -10.50 23.55 -5.54
CA LYS A 8 -10.03 23.75 -4.18
C LYS A 8 -10.88 24.74 -3.39
N ASP A 9 -11.41 25.75 -4.05
CA ASP A 9 -12.22 26.76 -3.38
C ASP A 9 -13.66 26.31 -3.17
N LEU A 10 -14.09 25.35 -3.98
CA LEU A 10 -15.45 24.85 -3.92
C LEU A 10 -15.60 23.62 -3.02
N LEU A 11 -14.52 22.89 -2.85
CA LEU A 11 -14.51 21.70 -1.99
C LEU A 11 -13.86 22.07 -0.68
N PRO A 12 -14.40 21.54 0.44
CA PRO A 12 -13.68 21.72 1.70
C PRO A 12 -12.28 21.18 1.49
N ALA A 13 -11.31 22.04 1.57
CA ALA A 13 -9.92 21.62 1.40
C ALA A 13 -9.57 20.65 2.51
N VAL A 14 -9.21 19.43 2.12
CA VAL A 14 -8.62 18.50 3.07
C VAL A 14 -7.24 19.06 3.38
N THR A 15 -6.99 19.40 4.63
CA THR A 15 -5.68 19.90 5.02
C THR A 15 -4.67 18.75 4.99
N ASP A 16 -3.39 19.08 4.91
CA ASP A 16 -2.33 18.07 4.97
C ASP A 16 -2.43 17.27 6.25
N GLN A 17 -2.80 17.91 7.35
CA GLN A 17 -2.97 17.23 8.62
C GLN A 17 -4.15 16.26 8.60
N GLU A 18 -5.27 16.66 8.03
CA GLU A 18 -6.44 15.80 7.91
C GLU A 18 -6.14 14.58 7.03
N LEU A 19 -5.41 14.78 5.94
CA LEU A 19 -5.00 13.69 5.07
C LEU A 19 -4.06 12.73 5.79
N ALA A 20 -3.10 13.28 6.53
CA ALA A 20 -2.17 12.46 7.31
C ALA A 20 -2.90 11.63 8.37
N GLU A 21 -3.86 12.22 9.05
CA GLU A 21 -4.68 11.51 10.03
C GLU A 21 -5.54 10.43 9.37
N PHE A 22 -6.10 10.76 8.21
CA PHE A 22 -6.93 9.81 7.47
C PHE A 22 -6.13 8.56 7.08
N VAL A 23 -4.93 8.72 6.53
CA VAL A 23 -4.16 7.57 6.06
C VAL A 23 -3.75 6.66 7.21
N VAL A 24 -3.43 7.22 8.38
CA VAL A 24 -3.10 6.41 9.56
C VAL A 24 -4.34 5.68 10.06
N ARG A 25 -5.48 6.37 10.13
CA ARG A 25 -6.73 5.76 10.57
C ARG A 25 -7.16 4.64 9.64
N ASP A 26 -7.03 4.85 8.32
CA ASP A 26 -7.34 3.84 7.32
C ASP A 26 -6.48 2.59 7.51
N GLN A 27 -5.20 2.77 7.77
CA GLN A 27 -4.31 1.65 8.05
C GLN A 27 -4.72 0.91 9.32
N ARG A 28 -5.07 1.64 10.37
CA ARG A 28 -5.45 1.04 11.65
C ARG A 28 -6.79 0.31 11.57
N GLU A 29 -7.78 0.94 10.95
CA GLU A 29 -9.16 0.47 11.02
C GLU A 29 -9.56 -0.46 9.88
N PHE A 30 -8.93 -0.33 8.72
CA PHE A 30 -9.24 -1.16 7.57
C PHE A 30 -8.15 -2.19 7.28
N TRP A 31 -6.93 -1.73 7.08
CA TRP A 31 -5.85 -2.61 6.62
C TRP A 31 -5.31 -3.54 7.70
N ARG A 32 -5.19 -3.05 8.92
CA ARG A 32 -4.68 -3.90 10.00
C ARG A 32 -5.59 -5.10 10.28
N PRO A 33 -6.92 -4.92 10.39
CA PRO A 33 -7.81 -6.08 10.50
C PRO A 33 -7.76 -6.99 9.28
N ALA A 34 -7.58 -6.43 8.08
CA ALA A 34 -7.49 -7.23 6.86
C ALA A 34 -6.29 -8.16 6.87
N VAL A 35 -5.18 -7.77 7.49
CA VAL A 35 -3.98 -8.61 7.60
C VAL A 35 -4.30 -9.96 8.25
N ASP A 36 -5.27 -10.00 9.15
CA ASP A 36 -5.65 -11.21 9.86
C ASP A 36 -6.58 -12.13 9.07
N LYS A 37 -6.91 -11.78 7.83
CA LYS A 37 -7.75 -12.59 6.94
C LYS A 37 -6.87 -13.26 5.89
N PRO A 38 -6.41 -14.50 6.12
CA PRO A 38 -5.39 -15.07 5.25
C PRO A 38 -5.82 -15.28 3.79
N GLN A 39 -7.10 -15.52 3.55
CA GLN A 39 -7.57 -15.88 2.22
C GLN A 39 -7.52 -14.75 1.20
N ILE A 40 -7.76 -13.51 1.63
CA ILE A 40 -7.75 -12.39 0.69
C ILE A 40 -6.37 -12.12 0.13
N TRP A 41 -5.33 -12.45 0.88
CA TRP A 41 -3.94 -12.19 0.46
C TRP A 41 -3.43 -13.18 -0.57
N LEU A 42 -4.22 -14.18 -0.93
CA LEU A 42 -3.93 -15.04 -2.07
C LEU A 42 -4.21 -14.33 -3.39
N GLU A 43 -4.99 -13.27 -3.38
CA GLU A 43 -5.36 -12.54 -4.58
C GLU A 43 -4.38 -11.42 -4.88
N ASN A 44 -4.04 -11.28 -6.16
CA ASN A 44 -3.09 -10.26 -6.61
C ASN A 44 -3.51 -8.85 -6.18
N GLY A 45 -4.79 -8.53 -6.35
CA GLY A 45 -5.30 -7.20 -6.04
C GLY A 45 -5.06 -6.78 -4.60
N TRP A 46 -5.31 -7.68 -3.66
CA TRP A 46 -5.10 -7.37 -2.24
C TRP A 46 -3.64 -7.14 -1.92
N VAL A 47 -2.75 -7.98 -2.47
CA VAL A 47 -1.31 -7.81 -2.26
C VAL A 47 -0.84 -6.47 -2.83
N ASP A 48 -1.21 -6.19 -4.06
CA ASP A 48 -0.76 -4.98 -4.75
C ASP A 48 -1.25 -3.72 -4.06
N VAL A 49 -2.55 -3.66 -3.77
CA VAL A 49 -3.15 -2.48 -3.14
C VAL A 49 -2.68 -2.34 -1.69
N GLY A 50 -2.62 -3.45 -0.96
CA GLY A 50 -2.17 -3.42 0.43
C GLY A 50 -0.77 -2.86 0.59
N LEU A 51 0.16 -3.35 -0.21
CA LEU A 51 1.55 -2.88 -0.16
C LEU A 51 1.68 -1.43 -0.61
N THR A 52 1.09 -1.07 -1.76
CA THR A 52 1.22 0.30 -2.27
C THR A 52 0.51 1.30 -1.38
N THR A 53 -0.65 0.94 -0.84
CA THR A 53 -1.38 1.83 0.07
C THR A 53 -0.60 2.06 1.35
N PHE A 54 0.04 1.03 1.89
CA PHE A 54 0.88 1.18 3.07
C PHE A 54 2.07 2.13 2.80
N ALA A 55 2.77 1.94 1.69
CA ALA A 55 3.91 2.80 1.35
C ALA A 55 3.46 4.25 1.15
N ARG A 56 2.33 4.44 0.46
CA ARG A 56 1.79 5.78 0.23
C ARG A 56 1.37 6.44 1.54
N ALA A 57 0.72 5.68 2.43
CA ALA A 57 0.33 6.19 3.74
C ALA A 57 1.55 6.63 4.55
N THR A 58 2.60 5.82 4.53
CA THR A 58 3.84 6.13 5.24
C THR A 58 4.44 7.45 4.76
N VAL A 59 4.55 7.64 3.45
CA VAL A 59 5.12 8.86 2.88
C VAL A 59 4.22 10.05 3.14
N THR A 60 2.91 9.89 2.95
CA THR A 60 1.96 10.98 3.20
C THR A 60 2.02 11.43 4.65
N ARG A 61 2.07 10.49 5.59
CA ARG A 61 2.13 10.85 7.01
C ARG A 61 3.45 11.49 7.38
N ARG A 62 4.56 10.96 6.86
CA ARG A 62 5.90 11.43 7.21
C ARG A 62 6.25 12.75 6.53
N ASP A 63 5.98 12.84 5.24
CA ASP A 63 6.46 13.94 4.39
C ASP A 63 5.36 14.88 3.90
N GLY A 64 4.11 14.54 4.12
CA GLY A 64 2.98 15.38 3.69
C GLY A 64 2.77 15.40 2.18
N ARG A 65 3.32 14.44 1.43
CA ARG A 65 3.17 14.42 -0.02
C ARG A 65 2.54 13.14 -0.51
N LEU A 66 1.92 13.24 -1.68
CA LEU A 66 1.35 12.08 -2.36
C LEU A 66 2.36 11.53 -3.35
N ILE A 67 2.40 10.21 -3.45
CA ILE A 67 3.26 9.53 -4.42
C ILE A 67 2.43 8.61 -5.29
N THR A 68 2.97 8.26 -6.45
CA THR A 68 2.33 7.33 -7.37
C THR A 68 2.50 5.90 -6.88
N LYS A 69 1.73 4.98 -7.47
CA LYS A 69 1.90 3.55 -7.19
C LYS A 69 3.31 3.06 -7.56
N ARG A 70 3.86 3.57 -8.65
CA ARG A 70 5.20 3.19 -9.08
C ARG A 70 6.24 3.64 -8.05
N GLU A 71 6.12 4.88 -7.59
CA GLU A 71 7.01 5.39 -6.55
C GLU A 71 6.87 4.58 -5.26
N ALA A 72 5.64 4.20 -4.92
CA ALA A 72 5.40 3.37 -3.75
C ALA A 72 6.11 2.02 -3.87
N LEU A 73 6.03 1.38 -5.03
CA LEU A 73 6.71 0.11 -5.26
C LEU A 73 8.22 0.26 -5.18
N ASP A 74 8.76 1.35 -5.69
CA ASP A 74 10.20 1.61 -5.62
C ASP A 74 10.69 1.81 -4.19
N LEU A 75 9.83 2.34 -3.32
CA LEU A 75 10.19 2.61 -1.92
C LEU A 75 10.03 1.39 -1.01
N LEU A 76 9.16 0.46 -1.36
CA LEU A 76 8.82 -0.66 -0.47
C LEU A 76 10.05 -1.45 0.02
N PRO A 77 11.04 -1.76 -0.81
CA PRO A 77 12.21 -2.46 -0.29
C PRO A 77 12.94 -1.66 0.79
N ALA A 78 13.03 -0.34 0.63
CA ALA A 78 13.66 0.52 1.63
C ALA A 78 12.85 0.58 2.92
N LEU A 79 11.54 0.33 2.84
CA LEU A 79 10.67 0.26 4.00
C LEU A 79 10.66 -1.12 4.66
N GLY A 80 11.46 -2.05 4.13
CA GLY A 80 11.58 -3.38 4.70
C GLY A 80 10.68 -4.44 4.10
N ALA A 81 9.95 -4.12 3.03
CA ALA A 81 9.07 -5.07 2.39
C ALA A 81 9.86 -6.22 1.75
N PRO A 82 9.27 -7.43 1.68
CA PRO A 82 9.94 -8.56 1.06
C PRO A 82 10.16 -8.32 -0.43
N VAL A 83 11.41 -8.29 -0.84
CA VAL A 83 11.82 -7.93 -2.21
C VAL A 83 11.17 -8.85 -3.24
N GLU A 84 11.09 -10.15 -2.96
CA GLU A 84 10.50 -11.11 -3.89
C GLU A 84 9.03 -10.83 -4.16
N VAL A 85 8.28 -10.33 -3.16
CA VAL A 85 6.88 -9.96 -3.36
C VAL A 85 6.78 -8.67 -4.16
N VAL A 86 7.62 -7.68 -3.83
CA VAL A 86 7.64 -6.40 -4.57
C VAL A 86 7.99 -6.64 -6.03
N GLU A 87 8.98 -7.48 -6.30
CA GLU A 87 9.35 -7.83 -7.67
C GLU A 87 8.21 -8.52 -8.43
N ASP A 88 7.47 -9.38 -7.75
CA ASP A 88 6.30 -10.02 -8.36
C ASP A 88 5.25 -8.98 -8.77
N VAL A 89 4.97 -8.00 -7.91
CA VAL A 89 4.02 -6.93 -8.21
C VAL A 89 4.50 -6.11 -9.40
N VAL A 90 5.77 -5.71 -9.39
CA VAL A 90 6.34 -4.89 -10.47
C VAL A 90 6.27 -5.64 -11.79
N ARG A 91 6.64 -6.92 -11.79
CA ARG A 91 6.61 -7.74 -13.00
C ARG A 91 5.19 -7.84 -13.57
N ARG A 92 4.21 -8.07 -12.73
CA ARG A 92 2.82 -8.22 -13.18
C ARG A 92 2.22 -6.93 -13.70
N ARG A 93 2.65 -5.78 -13.16
CA ARG A 93 2.05 -4.50 -13.50
C ARG A 93 2.76 -3.77 -14.62
N TYR A 94 4.07 -3.92 -14.73
CA TYR A 94 4.88 -3.05 -15.60
C TYR A 94 5.70 -3.83 -16.62
N ASP A 95 6.02 -5.06 -16.35
CA ASP A 95 6.75 -5.88 -17.28
C ASP A 95 5.77 -6.68 -18.12
N ASP A 96 6.25 -7.17 -19.27
CA ASP A 96 5.43 -8.01 -20.12
C ASP A 96 5.03 -9.26 -19.32
N PRO A 97 3.73 -9.47 -19.13
CA PRO A 97 3.30 -10.60 -18.32
C PRO A 97 3.41 -11.89 -19.11
N VAL A 98 4.61 -12.44 -19.14
CA VAL A 98 4.74 -13.85 -19.49
C VAL A 98 4.37 -14.58 -18.20
N PRO A 99 3.22 -15.25 -18.16
CA PRO A 99 2.88 -16.02 -16.97
C PRO A 99 3.89 -17.13 -16.86
N SER A 100 4.85 -16.94 -15.97
CA SER A 100 5.69 -18.07 -15.62
C SER A 100 4.80 -19.04 -14.85
N ALA A 101 4.97 -20.31 -15.07
CA ALA A 101 4.23 -21.33 -14.34
C ALA A 101 4.37 -21.11 -12.82
N ALA A 102 5.52 -20.62 -12.39
CA ALA A 102 5.81 -20.37 -10.99
C ALA A 102 4.89 -19.31 -10.37
N SER A 103 4.50 -18.29 -11.14
CA SER A 103 3.69 -17.19 -10.59
C SER A 103 2.23 -17.56 -10.39
N VAL A 104 1.79 -18.70 -10.88
CA VAL A 104 0.42 -19.19 -10.71
C VAL A 104 0.34 -20.41 -9.82
N GLU A 105 1.46 -20.86 -9.29
CA GLU A 105 1.48 -22.03 -8.41
C GLU A 105 0.91 -21.66 -7.04
N GLY A 106 0.10 -22.57 -6.51
CA GLY A 106 -0.51 -22.39 -5.21
C GLY A 106 0.50 -22.16 -4.10
N ASP A 107 1.65 -22.86 -4.16
CA ASP A 107 2.71 -22.70 -3.16
C ASP A 107 3.26 -21.27 -3.14
N TRP A 108 3.45 -20.68 -4.31
CA TRP A 108 3.91 -19.28 -4.38
C TRP A 108 2.85 -18.32 -3.85
N LEU A 109 1.59 -18.54 -4.22
CA LEU A 109 0.52 -17.67 -3.75
C LEU A 109 0.40 -17.70 -2.23
N HIS A 110 0.50 -18.87 -1.63
CA HIS A 110 0.48 -19.01 -0.17
C HIS A 110 1.71 -18.37 0.48
N ARG A 111 2.88 -18.59 -0.10
CA ARG A 111 4.10 -17.99 0.41
C ARG A 111 4.04 -16.46 0.30
N ARG A 112 3.58 -15.95 -0.83
CA ARG A 112 3.41 -14.52 -1.04
C ARG A 112 2.45 -13.92 -0.01
N ALA A 113 1.33 -14.60 0.24
CA ALA A 113 0.37 -14.16 1.24
C ALA A 113 1.01 -14.10 2.63
N GLU A 114 1.76 -15.13 3.02
CA GLU A 114 2.43 -15.15 4.31
C GLU A 114 3.47 -14.04 4.44
N LEU A 115 4.29 -13.86 3.41
CA LEU A 115 5.30 -12.82 3.41
C LEU A 115 4.68 -11.42 3.51
N THR A 116 3.60 -11.19 2.78
CA THR A 116 2.89 -9.92 2.78
C THR A 116 2.28 -9.64 4.14
N ARG A 117 1.60 -10.61 4.71
CA ARG A 117 0.98 -10.46 6.03
C ARG A 117 2.04 -10.28 7.13
N ALA A 118 3.11 -11.06 7.07
CA ALA A 118 4.19 -10.96 8.05
C ALA A 118 4.89 -9.60 8.02
N TYR A 119 4.89 -8.96 6.85
CA TYR A 119 5.42 -7.62 6.72
C TYR A 119 4.42 -6.55 7.17
N LEU A 120 3.20 -6.59 6.62
CA LEU A 120 2.22 -5.53 6.84
C LEU A 120 1.74 -5.44 8.28
N GLY A 121 1.55 -6.58 8.95
CA GLY A 121 1.07 -6.57 10.33
C GLY A 121 1.92 -5.70 11.23
N PRO A 122 3.19 -6.06 11.44
CA PRO A 122 4.08 -5.25 12.28
C PRO A 122 4.33 -3.85 11.73
N ALA A 123 4.39 -3.70 10.41
CA ALA A 123 4.65 -2.41 9.79
C ALA A 123 3.51 -1.42 10.05
N ILE A 124 2.27 -1.90 9.93
CA ILE A 124 1.10 -1.07 10.23
C ILE A 124 1.05 -0.73 11.71
N ASP A 125 1.31 -1.72 12.57
CA ASP A 125 1.34 -1.50 14.01
C ASP A 125 2.37 -0.43 14.38
N ASP A 126 3.55 -0.47 13.75
CA ASP A 126 4.58 0.53 13.99
C ASP A 126 4.14 1.92 13.52
N LEU A 127 3.53 2.00 12.34
CA LEU A 127 3.02 3.27 11.81
C LEU A 127 1.96 3.86 12.75
N VAL A 128 1.03 3.05 13.20
CA VAL A 128 -0.04 3.48 14.10
C VAL A 128 0.55 3.91 15.45
N THR A 129 1.53 3.18 15.97
CA THR A 129 2.16 3.51 17.25
C THR A 129 2.89 4.85 17.16
N ARG A 130 3.55 5.13 16.03
CA ARG A 130 4.31 6.38 15.87
C ARG A 130 3.41 7.59 15.67
N TYR A 131 2.30 7.42 14.96
CA TYR A 131 1.52 8.56 14.48
C TYR A 131 0.03 8.52 14.87
N GLY A 132 -0.41 7.42 15.35
CA GLY A 132 -1.77 7.24 15.82
C GLY A 132 -1.89 7.52 17.28
#